data_cecd541c568ab92b38952099d1970502
#
_entry.id   cecd541c568ab92b38952099d1970502
#
_cell.length_a   1.000
_cell.length_b   1.000
_cell.length_c   1.000
_cell.angle_alpha   90.00
_cell.angle_beta   90.00
_cell.angle_gamma   90.00
#
_symmetry.space_group_name_H-M   'P 1'
#
loop_
_entity.id
_entity.type
_entity.pdbx_description
1 polymer ?
#
loop_
_entity_poly.entity_id
_entity_poly.type
_entity_poly.pdbx_seq_one_letter_code
_entity_poly.pdbx_strand_id
1 'polypeptide(L)'
;MNKEDFVKQYAVERQNTNSVKWDGMQAKFGENDLLPMWVADMEFKTPEAVREALHARIDEGTFGYSFTPDAYYDAYFTWQKERYGIELHKEWVRFNPNVVQSLSNLIQLLTKPGDAVMVLQPVYYPFMDVIEKNDRKLVVSNLIDNQGHYELDLDDMRQKMIDNQVRLMIFCNPHNPVGRVWSAQELEDVLELCRQEQVLVISDEIHHDLMIDGSQFTSTLNIKDGFYRDNLVVVDSPSKTFNLASLWNSHVIIPNPQIMMRYDAYQERMKNPGGCLLGQVAGEAAYRHGTEWLEGLLETIADNYHYVRDELKKELPEAVISPLEGTYLAWIDLSQLVAAEDLQTVIQDKAKLAVAFGDWFGEAGKGHIRFNLATTPANVRQATKQLIQAVRAYQE
;
A
#
# COMPACT_ATOMS: atom_id res chain seq x y z
N MET A 1 20.98 8.12 8.17
CA MET A 1 20.57 9.50 8.68
C MET A 1 19.68 9.29 9.87
N ASN A 2 19.85 10.04 11.00
CA ASN A 2 18.91 9.96 12.11
C ASN A 2 17.61 10.71 11.82
N LYS A 3 16.52 10.40 12.56
CA LYS A 3 15.17 10.95 12.35
C LYS A 3 15.08 12.47 12.47
N GLU A 4 15.85 13.10 13.37
CA GLU A 4 15.78 14.55 13.58
C GLU A 4 16.36 15.29 12.37
N ASP A 5 17.48 14.81 11.86
CA ASP A 5 18.10 15.33 10.64
C ASP A 5 17.21 15.05 9.43
N PHE A 6 16.59 13.86 9.36
CA PHE A 6 15.64 13.52 8.30
C PHE A 6 14.45 14.48 8.26
N VAL A 7 13.78 14.67 9.39
CA VAL A 7 12.61 15.58 9.47
C VAL A 7 13.03 17.01 9.13
N LYS A 8 14.15 17.48 9.66
CA LYS A 8 14.66 18.84 9.38
C LYS A 8 14.96 19.08 7.90
N GLN A 9 15.52 18.08 7.22
CA GLN A 9 15.93 18.19 5.80
C GLN A 9 14.76 17.98 4.83
N TYR A 10 13.87 17.06 5.14
CA TYR A 10 12.88 16.58 4.17
C TYR A 10 11.44 17.00 4.44
N ALA A 11 11.08 17.45 5.66
CA ALA A 11 9.72 17.91 5.93
C ALA A 11 9.30 19.04 4.97
N VAL A 12 8.07 18.96 4.48
CA VAL A 12 7.52 19.95 3.53
C VAL A 12 6.03 20.17 3.79
N GLU A 13 5.62 21.43 3.72
CA GLU A 13 4.21 21.81 3.70
C GLU A 13 3.65 21.60 2.30
N ARG A 14 2.44 21.02 2.24
CA ARG A 14 1.83 20.65 0.96
C ARG A 14 0.49 21.35 0.69
N GLN A 15 0.12 22.34 1.50
CA GLN A 15 -1.02 23.21 1.22
C GLN A 15 -0.77 24.05 -0.03
N ASN A 16 -1.81 24.24 -0.85
CA ASN A 16 -1.76 24.99 -2.10
C ASN A 16 -0.76 24.43 -3.15
N THR A 17 -0.56 23.10 -3.15
CA THR A 17 0.30 22.39 -4.10
C THR A 17 -0.49 21.44 -5.00
N ASN A 18 -1.80 21.52 -5.02
CA ASN A 18 -2.72 20.57 -5.62
C ASN A 18 -2.64 19.17 -4.98
N SER A 19 -2.25 19.10 -3.73
CA SER A 19 -2.20 17.85 -2.96
C SER A 19 -3.61 17.34 -2.69
N VAL A 20 -3.94 16.14 -3.14
CA VAL A 20 -5.24 15.51 -2.80
C VAL A 20 -5.43 15.43 -1.30
N LYS A 21 -4.37 15.13 -0.54
CA LYS A 21 -4.40 15.01 0.92
C LYS A 21 -4.73 16.33 1.62
N TRP A 22 -4.18 17.44 1.16
CA TRP A 22 -4.33 18.76 1.77
C TRP A 22 -5.40 19.61 1.10
N ASP A 23 -5.35 19.72 -0.22
CA ASP A 23 -6.19 20.64 -0.97
C ASP A 23 -7.51 19.98 -1.44
N GLY A 24 -7.60 18.64 -1.35
CA GLY A 24 -8.78 17.87 -1.72
C GLY A 24 -9.79 17.65 -0.59
N MET A 25 -9.55 18.17 0.63
CA MET A 25 -10.40 17.91 1.80
C MET A 25 -11.82 18.41 1.62
N GLN A 26 -12.03 19.60 1.05
CA GLN A 26 -13.37 20.13 0.77
C GLN A 26 -14.20 19.19 -0.09
N ALA A 27 -13.60 18.59 -1.11
CA ALA A 27 -14.30 17.68 -2.00
C ALA A 27 -14.64 16.34 -1.35
N LYS A 28 -13.80 15.86 -0.42
CA LYS A 28 -13.95 14.54 0.22
C LYS A 28 -14.74 14.61 1.53
N PHE A 29 -14.50 15.63 2.36
CA PHE A 29 -15.05 15.74 3.72
C PHE A 29 -16.02 16.91 3.89
N GLY A 30 -16.16 17.80 2.90
CA GLY A 30 -16.99 19.00 3.00
C GLY A 30 -16.38 20.14 3.82
N GLU A 31 -15.14 19.99 4.28
CA GLU A 31 -14.42 20.96 5.12
C GLU A 31 -12.96 21.09 4.69
N ASN A 32 -12.33 22.25 5.01
CA ASN A 32 -10.92 22.53 4.72
C ASN A 32 -10.03 22.66 5.95
N ASP A 33 -10.62 22.81 7.14
CA ASP A 33 -9.92 23.07 8.40
C ASP A 33 -9.63 21.81 9.21
N LEU A 34 -9.43 20.69 8.51
CA LEU A 34 -9.07 19.41 9.10
C LEU A 34 -7.57 19.18 9.04
N LEU A 35 -7.01 18.48 10.04
CA LEU A 35 -5.64 17.96 9.96
C LEU A 35 -5.65 16.62 9.20
N PRO A 36 -5.00 16.54 8.02
CA PRO A 36 -5.13 15.36 7.16
C PRO A 36 -4.20 14.22 7.56
N MET A 37 -4.80 13.07 7.88
CA MET A 37 -4.15 11.80 8.19
C MET A 37 -4.65 10.65 7.28
N TRP A 38 -5.26 10.95 6.12
CA TRP A 38 -6.03 9.98 5.31
C TRP A 38 -5.32 9.40 4.10
N VAL A 39 -4.81 10.24 3.18
CA VAL A 39 -4.16 9.76 1.95
C VAL A 39 -2.81 9.14 2.27
N ALA A 40 -2.53 7.97 1.68
CA ALA A 40 -1.27 7.27 1.82
C ALA A 40 -0.19 7.86 0.89
N ASP A 41 0.22 9.09 1.18
CA ASP A 41 1.40 9.79 0.68
C ASP A 41 2.08 10.54 1.84
N MET A 42 3.17 11.25 1.63
CA MET A 42 4.02 11.74 2.71
C MET A 42 4.18 13.26 2.71
N GLU A 43 4.41 13.84 3.90
CA GLU A 43 4.87 15.22 4.10
C GLU A 43 6.40 15.31 4.13
N PHE A 44 7.07 14.48 3.32
CA PHE A 44 8.53 14.50 3.14
C PHE A 44 8.87 14.63 1.66
N LYS A 45 9.85 15.50 1.35
CA LYS A 45 10.43 15.58 0.00
C LYS A 45 11.03 14.22 -0.35
N THR A 46 10.93 13.83 -1.61
CA THR A 46 11.64 12.66 -2.15
C THR A 46 13.16 12.80 -1.99
N PRO A 47 13.95 11.72 -2.04
CA PRO A 47 15.41 11.76 -1.91
C PRO A 47 16.06 12.85 -2.79
N GLU A 48 17.14 13.45 -2.32
CA GLU A 48 17.83 14.52 -3.06
C GLU A 48 18.28 14.06 -4.44
N ALA A 49 18.91 12.89 -4.52
CA ALA A 49 19.36 12.32 -5.79
C ALA A 49 18.22 12.15 -6.81
N VAL A 50 16.98 11.87 -6.36
CA VAL A 50 15.82 11.82 -7.24
C VAL A 50 15.51 13.20 -7.82
N ARG A 51 15.55 14.26 -7.00
CA ARG A 51 15.29 15.63 -7.46
C ARG A 51 16.36 16.10 -8.44
N GLU A 52 17.63 15.80 -8.15
CA GLU A 52 18.76 16.11 -9.03
C GLU A 52 18.63 15.40 -10.38
N ALA A 53 18.31 14.10 -10.40
CA ALA A 53 18.09 13.34 -11.63
C ALA A 53 16.93 13.91 -12.46
N LEU A 54 15.83 14.28 -11.81
CA LEU A 54 14.71 14.92 -12.48
C LEU A 54 15.07 16.30 -13.05
N HIS A 55 15.81 17.13 -12.31
CA HIS A 55 16.29 18.42 -12.82
C HIS A 55 17.19 18.24 -14.04
N ALA A 56 18.17 17.34 -13.97
CA ALA A 56 19.05 17.04 -15.10
C ALA A 56 18.25 16.60 -16.33
N ARG A 57 17.22 15.77 -16.15
CA ARG A 57 16.39 15.31 -17.27
C ARG A 57 15.50 16.42 -17.85
N ILE A 58 15.00 17.32 -17.01
CA ILE A 58 14.22 18.48 -17.45
C ILE A 58 15.10 19.45 -18.24
N ASP A 59 16.33 19.67 -17.80
CA ASP A 59 17.29 20.60 -18.44
C ASP A 59 17.72 20.13 -19.85
N GLU A 60 17.61 18.82 -20.17
CA GLU A 60 17.79 18.34 -21.55
C GLU A 60 16.72 18.89 -22.51
N GLY A 61 15.57 19.32 -22.00
CA GLY A 61 14.54 20.04 -22.74
C GLY A 61 13.75 19.23 -23.79
N THR A 62 13.90 17.88 -23.81
CA THR A 62 13.19 17.01 -24.77
C THR A 62 12.45 15.89 -24.09
N PHE A 63 11.18 15.68 -24.48
CA PHE A 63 10.28 14.66 -23.91
C PHE A 63 9.66 13.79 -25.03
N GLY A 64 10.51 13.39 -25.99
CA GLY A 64 10.10 12.48 -27.07
C GLY A 64 9.85 11.05 -26.58
N TYR A 65 9.54 10.15 -27.51
CA TYR A 65 9.35 8.73 -27.17
C TYR A 65 10.62 8.16 -26.57
N SER A 66 10.47 7.43 -25.47
CA SER A 66 11.58 6.85 -24.72
C SER A 66 11.31 5.39 -24.43
N PHE A 67 12.36 4.62 -24.26
CA PHE A 67 12.31 3.23 -23.78
C PHE A 67 12.90 3.17 -22.36
N THR A 68 12.58 2.11 -21.63
CA THR A 68 13.19 1.85 -20.32
C THR A 68 14.64 1.45 -20.50
N PRO A 69 15.64 2.20 -19.98
CA PRO A 69 17.05 1.88 -20.14
C PRO A 69 17.44 0.64 -19.28
N ASP A 70 18.49 -0.06 -19.68
CA ASP A 70 19.05 -1.18 -18.90
C ASP A 70 19.48 -0.72 -17.50
N ALA A 71 19.96 0.51 -17.36
CA ALA A 71 20.34 1.12 -16.10
C ALA A 71 19.20 1.14 -15.06
N TYR A 72 17.96 1.31 -15.49
CA TYR A 72 16.78 1.19 -14.61
C TYR A 72 16.62 -0.24 -14.07
N TYR A 73 16.67 -1.24 -14.98
CA TYR A 73 16.55 -2.65 -14.58
C TYR A 73 17.66 -3.04 -13.62
N ASP A 74 18.90 -2.62 -13.90
CA ASP A 74 20.06 -2.88 -13.04
C ASP A 74 19.84 -2.29 -11.62
N ALA A 75 19.36 -1.05 -11.53
CA ALA A 75 19.08 -0.40 -10.26
C ALA A 75 17.98 -1.12 -9.48
N TYR A 76 16.85 -1.40 -10.13
CA TYR A 76 15.72 -2.07 -9.53
C TYR A 76 16.04 -3.52 -9.12
N PHE A 77 16.69 -4.29 -9.97
CA PHE A 77 17.06 -5.69 -9.68
C PHE A 77 18.10 -5.78 -8.56
N THR A 78 19.08 -4.86 -8.53
CA THR A 78 20.05 -4.76 -7.43
C THR A 78 19.33 -4.48 -6.12
N TRP A 79 18.41 -3.50 -6.09
CA TRP A 79 17.61 -3.18 -4.92
C TRP A 79 16.83 -4.40 -4.39
N GLN A 80 16.13 -5.10 -5.27
CA GLN A 80 15.33 -6.29 -4.91
C GLN A 80 16.21 -7.44 -4.42
N LYS A 81 17.36 -7.67 -5.05
CA LYS A 81 18.28 -8.74 -4.69
C LYS A 81 18.98 -8.47 -3.36
N GLU A 82 19.53 -7.28 -3.19
CA GLU A 82 20.30 -6.95 -1.98
C GLU A 82 19.44 -6.86 -0.73
N ARG A 83 18.19 -6.38 -0.84
CA ARG A 83 17.32 -6.20 0.31
C ARG A 83 16.46 -7.43 0.63
N TYR A 84 16.01 -8.15 -0.39
CA TYR A 84 15.00 -9.22 -0.23
C TYR A 84 15.41 -10.56 -0.83
N GLY A 85 16.59 -10.66 -1.41
CA GLY A 85 17.05 -11.89 -2.08
C GLY A 85 16.20 -12.26 -3.30
N ILE A 86 15.47 -11.32 -3.90
CA ILE A 86 14.63 -11.58 -5.05
C ILE A 86 15.47 -11.47 -6.33
N GLU A 87 15.57 -12.57 -7.07
CA GLU A 87 16.22 -12.59 -8.37
C GLU A 87 15.19 -12.36 -9.48
N LEU A 88 15.18 -11.15 -10.03
CA LEU A 88 14.30 -10.77 -11.13
C LEU A 88 14.98 -10.94 -12.47
N HIS A 89 14.17 -11.22 -13.51
CA HIS A 89 14.59 -11.30 -14.89
C HIS A 89 13.84 -10.25 -15.72
N LYS A 90 14.52 -9.62 -16.67
CA LYS A 90 13.96 -8.54 -17.49
C LYS A 90 12.69 -8.97 -18.25
N GLU A 91 12.64 -10.21 -18.71
CA GLU A 91 11.50 -10.81 -19.38
C GLU A 91 10.23 -10.93 -18.49
N TRP A 92 10.39 -10.92 -17.18
CA TRP A 92 9.26 -11.00 -16.23
C TRP A 92 8.64 -9.64 -15.96
N VAL A 93 9.32 -8.52 -16.26
CA VAL A 93 8.90 -7.18 -15.80
C VAL A 93 8.25 -6.39 -16.92
N ARG A 94 7.09 -5.82 -16.62
CA ARG A 94 6.39 -4.83 -17.44
C ARG A 94 6.02 -3.62 -16.57
N PHE A 95 5.71 -2.51 -17.22
CA PHE A 95 5.40 -1.25 -16.56
C PHE A 95 3.96 -0.84 -16.78
N ASN A 96 3.40 -0.18 -15.78
CA ASN A 96 2.12 0.52 -15.83
C ASN A 96 2.23 1.86 -15.06
N PRO A 97 1.29 2.78 -15.27
CA PRO A 97 1.26 4.04 -14.51
C PRO A 97 1.17 3.84 -13.00
N ASN A 98 0.33 2.91 -12.53
CA ASN A 98 0.16 2.64 -11.11
C ASN A 98 -0.36 1.21 -10.87
N VAL A 99 -0.23 0.75 -9.63
CA VAL A 99 -0.64 -0.61 -9.23
C VAL A 99 -2.14 -0.84 -9.41
N VAL A 100 -3.00 0.11 -9.09
CA VAL A 100 -4.47 -0.06 -9.22
C VAL A 100 -4.87 -0.29 -10.69
N GLN A 101 -4.22 0.42 -11.62
CA GLN A 101 -4.43 0.17 -13.06
C GLN A 101 -3.88 -1.21 -13.47
N SER A 102 -2.74 -1.62 -12.89
CA SER A 102 -2.21 -2.97 -13.12
C SER A 102 -3.19 -4.04 -12.68
N LEU A 103 -3.81 -3.88 -11.50
CA LEU A 103 -4.85 -4.79 -11.01
C LEU A 103 -6.05 -4.85 -11.95
N SER A 104 -6.56 -3.70 -12.40
CA SER A 104 -7.67 -3.65 -13.36
C SER A 104 -7.35 -4.38 -14.67
N ASN A 105 -6.14 -4.15 -15.21
CA ASN A 105 -5.68 -4.82 -16.44
C ASN A 105 -5.55 -6.34 -16.25
N LEU A 106 -4.99 -6.78 -15.12
CA LEU A 106 -4.82 -8.20 -14.78
C LEU A 106 -6.17 -8.91 -14.56
N ILE A 107 -7.11 -8.27 -13.87
CA ILE A 107 -8.48 -8.78 -13.68
C ILE A 107 -9.13 -9.02 -15.05
N GLN A 108 -9.08 -8.05 -15.96
CA GLN A 108 -9.65 -8.19 -17.30
C GLN A 108 -8.98 -9.29 -18.12
N LEU A 109 -7.65 -9.45 -17.96
CA LEU A 109 -6.87 -10.46 -18.67
C LEU A 109 -7.10 -11.87 -18.17
N LEU A 110 -7.13 -12.04 -16.84
CA LEU A 110 -7.09 -13.35 -16.18
C LEU A 110 -8.47 -13.93 -15.89
N THR A 111 -9.51 -13.10 -15.94
CA THR A 111 -10.90 -13.48 -15.66
C THR A 111 -11.87 -12.99 -16.75
N LYS A 112 -13.11 -13.42 -16.68
CA LYS A 112 -14.22 -12.97 -17.54
C LYS A 112 -15.25 -12.21 -16.70
N PRO A 113 -16.11 -11.37 -17.29
CA PRO A 113 -17.28 -10.82 -16.60
C PRO A 113 -18.09 -11.93 -15.91
N GLY A 114 -18.43 -11.70 -14.64
CA GLY A 114 -19.13 -12.67 -13.78
C GLY A 114 -18.23 -13.65 -13.03
N ASP A 115 -16.96 -13.81 -13.40
CA ASP A 115 -16.01 -14.63 -12.62
C ASP A 115 -15.80 -14.02 -11.23
N ALA A 116 -15.60 -14.90 -10.23
CA ALA A 116 -15.37 -14.48 -8.85
C ALA A 116 -13.89 -14.18 -8.59
N VAL A 117 -13.65 -13.05 -7.89
CA VAL A 117 -12.34 -12.59 -7.44
C VAL A 117 -12.38 -12.39 -5.92
N MET A 118 -11.41 -12.95 -5.22
CA MET A 118 -11.34 -12.91 -3.75
C MET A 118 -10.41 -11.81 -3.25
N VAL A 119 -10.80 -11.21 -2.11
CA VAL A 119 -9.97 -10.33 -1.28
C VAL A 119 -10.14 -10.70 0.19
N LEU A 120 -9.20 -10.27 1.04
CA LEU A 120 -9.21 -10.48 2.50
C LEU A 120 -9.51 -9.16 3.22
N GLN A 121 -10.71 -9.00 3.80
CA GLN A 121 -11.07 -7.78 4.53
C GLN A 121 -10.63 -7.82 6.01
N PRO A 122 -10.34 -6.61 6.61
CA PRO A 122 -10.36 -5.29 5.99
C PRO A 122 -9.23 -5.12 4.99
N VAL A 123 -9.50 -4.47 3.84
CA VAL A 123 -8.53 -4.35 2.75
C VAL A 123 -8.64 -3.01 2.03
N TYR A 124 -7.57 -2.60 1.37
CA TYR A 124 -7.51 -1.39 0.56
C TYR A 124 -8.68 -1.34 -0.44
N TYR A 125 -9.59 -0.37 -0.25
CA TYR A 125 -10.88 -0.29 -0.95
C TYR A 125 -10.79 -0.30 -2.49
N PRO A 126 -9.73 0.22 -3.14
CA PRO A 126 -9.63 0.12 -4.59
C PRO A 126 -9.54 -1.32 -5.11
N PHE A 127 -9.18 -2.32 -4.28
CA PHE A 127 -9.23 -3.72 -4.71
C PHE A 127 -10.67 -4.16 -4.97
N MET A 128 -11.59 -3.81 -4.08
CA MET A 128 -13.02 -4.08 -4.26
C MET A 128 -13.58 -3.32 -5.48
N ASP A 129 -13.25 -2.03 -5.56
CA ASP A 129 -13.63 -1.17 -6.68
C ASP A 129 -13.23 -1.72 -8.05
N VAL A 130 -11.97 -2.16 -8.21
CA VAL A 130 -11.53 -2.69 -9.52
C VAL A 130 -12.17 -4.03 -9.86
N ILE A 131 -12.55 -4.83 -8.87
CA ILE A 131 -13.28 -6.09 -9.09
C ILE A 131 -14.69 -5.77 -9.62
N GLU A 132 -15.46 -4.98 -8.87
CA GLU A 132 -16.86 -4.67 -9.19
C GLU A 132 -17.00 -3.81 -10.46
N LYS A 133 -16.16 -2.77 -10.62
CA LYS A 133 -16.17 -1.89 -11.81
C LYS A 133 -15.72 -2.58 -13.11
N ASN A 134 -15.13 -3.76 -13.00
CA ASN A 134 -14.82 -4.62 -14.13
C ASN A 134 -15.84 -5.77 -14.31
N ASP A 135 -17.02 -5.69 -13.69
CA ASP A 135 -18.08 -6.70 -13.77
C ASP A 135 -17.68 -8.09 -13.27
N ARG A 136 -16.81 -8.16 -12.26
CA ARG A 136 -16.45 -9.40 -11.57
C ARG A 136 -17.18 -9.50 -10.24
N LYS A 137 -17.45 -10.73 -9.81
CA LYS A 137 -18.08 -10.99 -8.52
C LYS A 137 -17.04 -10.83 -7.40
N LEU A 138 -17.26 -9.89 -6.51
CA LEU A 138 -16.45 -9.75 -5.30
C LEU A 138 -16.76 -10.90 -4.33
N VAL A 139 -15.75 -11.63 -3.89
CA VAL A 139 -15.81 -12.63 -2.82
C VAL A 139 -14.89 -12.18 -1.69
N VAL A 140 -15.43 -12.11 -0.48
CA VAL A 140 -14.72 -11.63 0.69
C VAL A 140 -14.50 -12.77 1.67
N SER A 141 -13.26 -13.00 2.08
CA SER A 141 -12.92 -13.71 3.31
C SER A 141 -12.43 -12.70 4.33
N ASN A 142 -12.92 -12.76 5.56
CA ASN A 142 -12.47 -11.82 6.58
C ASN A 142 -11.22 -12.36 7.27
N LEU A 143 -10.27 -11.48 7.54
CA LEU A 143 -9.20 -11.77 8.48
C LEU A 143 -9.80 -11.95 9.88
N ILE A 144 -9.20 -12.82 10.68
CA ILE A 144 -9.56 -13.00 12.08
C ILE A 144 -8.86 -11.89 12.87
N ASP A 145 -9.64 -11.04 13.54
CA ASP A 145 -9.10 -10.03 14.45
C ASP A 145 -8.89 -10.64 15.84
N ASN A 146 -7.64 -10.75 16.24
CA ASN A 146 -7.25 -11.18 17.57
C ASN A 146 -6.67 -9.97 18.34
N GLN A 147 -7.57 -9.10 18.83
CA GLN A 147 -7.22 -7.88 19.56
C GLN A 147 -6.21 -6.98 18.81
N GLY A 148 -6.49 -6.73 17.54
CA GLY A 148 -5.66 -5.92 16.65
C GLY A 148 -4.55 -6.69 15.93
N HIS A 149 -4.27 -7.94 16.30
CA HIS A 149 -3.40 -8.83 15.53
C HIS A 149 -4.25 -9.67 14.58
N TYR A 150 -4.12 -9.42 13.28
CA TYR A 150 -4.94 -10.06 12.26
C TYR A 150 -4.29 -11.34 11.74
N GLU A 151 -5.11 -12.38 11.56
CA GLU A 151 -4.71 -13.71 11.12
C GLU A 151 -5.51 -14.15 9.89
N LEU A 152 -4.96 -15.10 9.13
CA LEU A 152 -5.61 -15.69 7.97
C LEU A 152 -6.63 -16.77 8.41
N ASP A 153 -7.82 -16.75 7.84
CA ASP A 153 -8.81 -17.82 7.97
C ASP A 153 -8.77 -18.74 6.74
N LEU A 154 -7.83 -19.69 6.74
CA LEU A 154 -7.63 -20.58 5.60
C LEU A 154 -8.83 -21.49 5.32
N ASP A 155 -9.60 -21.84 6.35
CA ASP A 155 -10.79 -22.69 6.20
C ASP A 155 -11.92 -21.90 5.54
N ASP A 156 -12.19 -20.65 5.97
CA ASP A 156 -13.16 -19.77 5.33
C ASP A 156 -12.75 -19.43 3.89
N MET A 157 -11.47 -19.13 3.67
CA MET A 157 -10.93 -18.90 2.32
C MET A 157 -11.19 -20.10 1.40
N ARG A 158 -10.87 -21.34 1.84
CA ARG A 158 -11.09 -22.56 1.06
C ARG A 158 -12.56 -22.75 0.75
N GLN A 159 -13.42 -22.64 1.75
CA GLN A 159 -14.86 -22.83 1.57
C GLN A 159 -15.43 -21.83 0.56
N LYS A 160 -15.05 -20.56 0.68
CA LYS A 160 -15.50 -19.50 -0.24
C LYS A 160 -14.94 -19.65 -1.65
N MET A 161 -13.68 -20.11 -1.79
CA MET A 161 -13.11 -20.43 -3.11
C MET A 161 -13.91 -21.50 -3.84
N ILE A 162 -14.30 -22.58 -3.14
CA ILE A 162 -15.08 -23.68 -3.70
C ILE A 162 -16.51 -23.24 -4.02
N ASP A 163 -17.21 -22.64 -3.05
CA ASP A 163 -18.64 -22.28 -3.18
C ASP A 163 -18.87 -21.24 -4.27
N ASN A 164 -17.93 -20.35 -4.49
CA ASN A 164 -18.03 -19.26 -5.47
C ASN A 164 -17.24 -19.51 -6.76
N GLN A 165 -16.55 -20.65 -6.87
CA GLN A 165 -15.70 -20.96 -8.01
C GLN A 165 -14.69 -19.82 -8.31
N VAL A 166 -14.02 -19.34 -7.27
CA VAL A 166 -13.07 -18.22 -7.37
C VAL A 166 -11.98 -18.55 -8.39
N ARG A 167 -11.63 -17.59 -9.25
CA ARG A 167 -10.61 -17.74 -10.29
C ARG A 167 -9.34 -16.98 -10.00
N LEU A 168 -9.45 -15.91 -9.21
CA LEU A 168 -8.37 -14.95 -8.95
C LEU A 168 -8.48 -14.47 -7.51
N MET A 169 -7.35 -14.28 -6.86
CA MET A 169 -7.24 -13.63 -5.56
C MET A 169 -6.32 -12.42 -5.67
N ILE A 170 -6.70 -11.29 -5.08
CA ILE A 170 -5.81 -10.16 -4.85
C ILE A 170 -5.37 -10.23 -3.40
N PHE A 171 -4.07 -10.43 -3.20
CA PHE A 171 -3.43 -10.57 -1.90
C PHE A 171 -2.50 -9.40 -1.63
N CYS A 172 -2.50 -8.85 -0.43
CA CYS A 172 -1.72 -7.68 -0.06
C CYS A 172 -0.63 -8.05 0.96
N ASN A 173 0.64 -7.77 0.66
CA ASN A 173 1.78 -8.06 1.52
C ASN A 173 2.88 -6.99 1.40
N PRO A 174 3.11 -6.14 2.41
CA PRO A 174 2.36 -5.96 3.67
C PRO A 174 0.91 -5.55 3.49
N HIS A 175 0.05 -5.95 4.44
CA HIS A 175 -1.40 -5.81 4.33
C HIS A 175 -1.91 -4.45 4.82
N ASN A 176 -2.46 -3.67 3.92
CA ASN A 176 -3.13 -2.40 4.21
C ASN A 176 -4.66 -2.65 4.34
N PRO A 177 -5.31 -2.31 5.46
CA PRO A 177 -4.90 -1.27 6.42
C PRO A 177 -4.23 -1.76 7.70
N VAL A 178 -4.24 -3.06 7.98
CA VAL A 178 -3.93 -3.62 9.31
C VAL A 178 -2.45 -3.66 9.68
N GLY A 179 -1.54 -3.38 8.73
CA GLY A 179 -0.10 -3.29 8.98
C GLY A 179 0.62 -4.63 9.13
N ARG A 180 -0.03 -5.77 8.83
CA ARG A 180 0.58 -7.10 8.91
C ARG A 180 1.62 -7.32 7.81
N VAL A 181 2.71 -7.98 8.17
CA VAL A 181 3.69 -8.57 7.25
C VAL A 181 3.59 -10.09 7.40
N TRP A 182 3.12 -10.75 6.33
CA TRP A 182 2.89 -12.19 6.39
C TRP A 182 4.22 -12.96 6.46
N SER A 183 4.32 -13.90 7.38
CA SER A 183 5.47 -14.80 7.49
C SER A 183 5.59 -15.72 6.27
N ALA A 184 6.78 -16.28 6.04
CA ALA A 184 6.99 -17.23 4.95
C ALA A 184 6.04 -18.45 5.02
N GLN A 185 5.67 -18.90 6.23
CA GLN A 185 4.71 -19.99 6.40
C GLN A 185 3.29 -19.58 6.03
N GLU A 186 2.81 -18.40 6.48
CA GLU A 186 1.50 -17.87 6.12
C GLU A 186 1.38 -17.67 4.59
N LEU A 187 2.45 -17.15 3.96
CA LEU A 187 2.51 -17.01 2.49
C LEU A 187 2.46 -18.36 1.78
N GLU A 188 3.20 -19.36 2.28
CA GLU A 188 3.17 -20.71 1.74
C GLU A 188 1.77 -21.31 1.84
N ASP A 189 1.12 -21.21 2.99
CA ASP A 189 -0.20 -21.76 3.24
C ASP A 189 -1.25 -21.15 2.28
N VAL A 190 -1.23 -19.84 2.06
CA VAL A 190 -2.10 -19.16 1.10
C VAL A 190 -1.81 -19.60 -0.34
N LEU A 191 -0.53 -19.62 -0.75
CA LEU A 191 -0.16 -19.99 -2.11
C LEU A 191 -0.48 -21.46 -2.42
N GLU A 192 -0.27 -22.36 -1.45
CA GLU A 192 -0.59 -23.76 -1.59
C GLU A 192 -2.12 -23.97 -1.66
N LEU A 193 -2.88 -23.27 -0.83
CA LEU A 193 -4.36 -23.28 -0.91
C LEU A 193 -4.83 -22.82 -2.29
N CYS A 194 -4.35 -21.67 -2.77
CA CYS A 194 -4.72 -21.16 -4.09
C CYS A 194 -4.33 -22.11 -5.22
N ARG A 195 -3.15 -22.77 -5.13
CA ARG A 195 -2.71 -23.75 -6.11
C ARG A 195 -3.63 -24.98 -6.13
N GLN A 196 -4.02 -25.50 -4.96
CA GLN A 196 -4.94 -26.65 -4.83
C GLN A 196 -6.32 -26.36 -5.43
N GLU A 197 -6.86 -25.16 -5.16
CA GLU A 197 -8.16 -24.73 -5.66
C GLU A 197 -8.10 -24.09 -7.06
N GLN A 198 -6.94 -24.10 -7.73
CA GLN A 198 -6.71 -23.53 -9.06
C GLN A 198 -7.05 -22.04 -9.16
N VAL A 199 -6.77 -21.29 -8.11
CA VAL A 199 -6.94 -19.84 -8.01
C VAL A 199 -5.61 -19.16 -8.32
N LEU A 200 -5.56 -18.27 -9.32
CA LEU A 200 -4.38 -17.42 -9.58
C LEU A 200 -4.26 -16.36 -8.50
N VAL A 201 -3.03 -15.97 -8.17
CA VAL A 201 -2.77 -14.94 -7.15
C VAL A 201 -2.13 -13.72 -7.80
N ILE A 202 -2.69 -12.53 -7.53
CA ILE A 202 -1.99 -11.27 -7.71
C ILE A 202 -1.55 -10.80 -6.33
N SER A 203 -0.24 -10.78 -6.07
CA SER A 203 0.35 -10.26 -4.85
C SER A 203 0.69 -8.78 -5.02
N ASP A 204 0.00 -7.92 -4.29
CA ASP A 204 0.35 -6.50 -4.20
C ASP A 204 1.40 -6.31 -3.10
N GLU A 205 2.64 -6.06 -3.54
CA GLU A 205 3.80 -5.90 -2.66
C GLU A 205 4.29 -4.44 -2.62
N ILE A 206 3.42 -3.47 -2.93
CA ILE A 206 3.78 -2.04 -3.03
C ILE A 206 4.36 -1.45 -1.73
N HIS A 207 4.11 -2.08 -0.58
CA HIS A 207 4.60 -1.64 0.73
C HIS A 207 5.86 -2.40 1.20
N HIS A 208 6.48 -3.21 0.37
CA HIS A 208 7.56 -4.14 0.74
C HIS A 208 8.81 -3.49 1.36
N ASP A 209 9.08 -2.22 1.05
CA ASP A 209 10.21 -1.47 1.64
C ASP A 209 9.90 -0.86 3.02
N LEU A 210 8.65 -0.87 3.46
CA LEU A 210 8.17 -0.14 4.63
C LEU A 210 8.02 -1.08 5.83
N MET A 211 9.14 -1.68 6.25
CA MET A 211 9.21 -2.57 7.40
C MET A 211 9.49 -1.79 8.68
N ILE A 212 8.72 -2.04 9.73
CA ILE A 212 8.79 -1.32 10.99
C ILE A 212 9.26 -2.27 12.11
N ASP A 213 10.00 -1.74 13.07
CA ASP A 213 10.47 -2.44 14.30
C ASP A 213 11.22 -3.76 14.03
N GLY A 214 11.96 -3.82 12.92
CA GLY A 214 12.78 -4.98 12.57
C GLY A 214 12.00 -6.12 11.92
N SER A 215 10.73 -5.91 11.57
CA SER A 215 9.98 -6.85 10.74
C SER A 215 10.68 -7.10 9.41
N GLN A 216 10.53 -8.32 8.90
CA GLN A 216 11.21 -8.72 7.68
C GLN A 216 10.22 -9.12 6.60
N PHE A 217 10.34 -8.49 5.44
CA PHE A 217 9.53 -8.81 4.28
C PHE A 217 10.03 -10.08 3.59
N THR A 218 9.10 -10.92 3.21
CA THR A 218 9.33 -12.04 2.28
C THR A 218 8.40 -11.87 1.08
N SER A 219 8.96 -11.86 -0.13
CA SER A 219 8.14 -11.83 -1.35
C SER A 219 7.52 -13.20 -1.62
N THR A 220 6.29 -13.18 -2.14
CA THR A 220 5.62 -14.38 -2.65
C THR A 220 6.42 -15.07 -3.77
N LEU A 221 7.26 -14.33 -4.51
CA LEU A 221 8.16 -14.88 -5.53
C LEU A 221 9.21 -15.85 -5.00
N ASN A 222 9.58 -15.72 -3.71
CA ASN A 222 10.67 -16.51 -3.10
C ASN A 222 10.17 -17.75 -2.33
N ILE A 223 8.86 -17.89 -2.13
CA ILE A 223 8.32 -19.01 -1.36
C ILE A 223 8.67 -20.33 -2.03
N LYS A 224 9.24 -21.25 -1.25
CA LYS A 224 9.77 -22.55 -1.73
C LYS A 224 10.65 -22.41 -2.97
N ASP A 225 11.60 -21.49 -2.95
CA ASP A 225 12.53 -21.24 -4.05
C ASP A 225 11.82 -20.94 -5.38
N GLY A 226 10.62 -20.34 -5.31
CA GLY A 226 9.82 -19.96 -6.47
C GLY A 226 8.90 -21.06 -7.01
N PHE A 227 8.61 -22.08 -6.23
CA PHE A 227 7.70 -23.18 -6.63
C PHE A 227 6.33 -22.70 -7.12
N TYR A 228 5.83 -21.58 -6.58
CA TYR A 228 4.49 -21.06 -6.91
C TYR A 228 4.47 -20.02 -8.04
N ARG A 229 5.62 -19.73 -8.68
CA ARG A 229 5.74 -18.65 -9.69
C ARG A 229 4.80 -18.81 -10.89
N ASP A 230 4.46 -20.04 -11.26
CA ASP A 230 3.52 -20.29 -12.37
C ASP A 230 2.07 -19.88 -12.06
N ASN A 231 1.71 -19.76 -10.78
CA ASN A 231 0.39 -19.38 -10.29
C ASN A 231 0.33 -17.95 -9.74
N LEU A 232 1.34 -17.13 -10.04
CA LEU A 232 1.56 -15.86 -9.36
C LEU A 232 1.84 -14.71 -10.33
N VAL A 233 1.30 -13.54 -10.04
CA VAL A 233 1.71 -12.26 -10.57
C VAL A 233 1.99 -11.33 -9.39
N VAL A 234 3.11 -10.63 -9.40
CA VAL A 234 3.43 -9.64 -8.37
C VAL A 234 3.32 -8.23 -8.95
N VAL A 235 2.80 -7.30 -8.17
CA VAL A 235 2.78 -5.88 -8.51
C VAL A 235 3.44 -5.06 -7.41
N ASP A 236 4.30 -4.12 -7.80
CA ASP A 236 4.94 -3.19 -6.88
C ASP A 236 5.18 -1.82 -7.51
N SER A 237 5.75 -0.90 -6.75
CA SER A 237 6.08 0.44 -7.23
C SER A 237 7.00 1.17 -6.23
N PRO A 238 7.91 2.02 -6.70
CA PRO A 238 8.68 2.92 -5.82
C PRO A 238 7.83 4.04 -5.20
N SER A 239 6.55 4.14 -5.57
CA SER A 239 5.68 5.26 -5.22
C SER A 239 5.41 5.38 -3.71
N LYS A 240 5.26 4.27 -2.99
CA LYS A 240 5.06 4.27 -1.55
C LYS A 240 6.36 4.40 -0.79
N THR A 241 7.41 3.76 -1.25
CA THR A 241 8.74 3.83 -0.66
C THR A 241 9.31 5.24 -0.67
N PHE A 242 9.23 5.94 -1.81
CA PHE A 242 9.95 7.21 -2.04
C PHE A 242 9.04 8.42 -2.32
N ASN A 243 7.73 8.30 -2.05
CA ASN A 243 6.76 9.37 -2.27
C ASN A 243 6.67 9.85 -3.74
N LEU A 244 6.59 8.92 -4.69
CA LEU A 244 6.64 9.18 -6.14
C LEU A 244 5.32 8.90 -6.88
N ALA A 245 4.18 8.83 -6.18
CA ALA A 245 2.92 8.36 -6.76
C ALA A 245 2.49 9.10 -8.04
N SER A 246 2.67 10.43 -8.11
CA SER A 246 2.29 11.23 -9.28
C SER A 246 3.25 11.10 -10.46
N LEU A 247 4.36 10.39 -10.33
CA LEU A 247 5.32 10.13 -11.42
C LEU A 247 5.02 8.85 -12.21
N TRP A 248 3.95 8.13 -11.85
CA TRP A 248 3.37 7.05 -12.63
C TRP A 248 4.38 5.99 -13.08
N ASN A 249 4.91 5.24 -12.12
CA ASN A 249 5.83 4.15 -12.38
C ASN A 249 5.51 2.96 -11.45
N SER A 250 5.02 1.88 -12.01
CA SER A 250 4.80 0.61 -11.30
C SER A 250 5.23 -0.58 -12.15
N HIS A 251 5.54 -1.68 -11.48
CA HIS A 251 5.98 -2.93 -12.09
C HIS A 251 4.88 -3.98 -12.00
N VAL A 252 4.79 -4.78 -13.06
CA VAL A 252 4.03 -6.03 -13.10
C VAL A 252 5.03 -7.13 -13.39
N ILE A 253 5.19 -8.06 -12.46
CA ILE A 253 6.16 -9.14 -12.50
C ILE A 253 5.41 -10.44 -12.76
N ILE A 254 5.64 -11.03 -13.93
CA ILE A 254 4.94 -12.22 -14.42
C ILE A 254 5.98 -13.29 -14.79
N PRO A 255 6.31 -14.22 -13.89
CA PRO A 255 7.25 -15.29 -14.19
C PRO A 255 6.71 -16.31 -15.20
N ASN A 256 5.39 -16.56 -15.20
CA ASN A 256 4.76 -17.52 -16.12
C ASN A 256 4.76 -17.01 -17.56
N PRO A 257 5.45 -17.66 -18.52
CA PRO A 257 5.57 -17.17 -19.89
C PRO A 257 4.26 -17.18 -20.67
N GLN A 258 3.30 -18.03 -20.31
CA GLN A 258 1.98 -18.07 -20.97
C GLN A 258 1.12 -16.87 -20.52
N ILE A 259 1.16 -16.51 -19.23
CA ILE A 259 0.50 -15.30 -18.73
C ILE A 259 1.18 -14.06 -19.32
N MET A 260 2.52 -14.03 -19.37
CA MET A 260 3.27 -12.93 -19.96
C MET A 260 2.92 -12.69 -21.43
N MET A 261 2.88 -13.74 -22.24
CA MET A 261 2.49 -13.62 -23.66
C MET A 261 1.08 -13.02 -23.83
N ARG A 262 0.13 -13.45 -23.01
CA ARG A 262 -1.24 -12.89 -23.00
C ARG A 262 -1.25 -11.43 -22.53
N TYR A 263 -0.41 -11.10 -21.54
CA TYR A 263 -0.28 -9.75 -21.02
C TYR A 263 0.30 -8.79 -22.07
N ASP A 264 1.35 -9.19 -22.77
CA ASP A 264 1.96 -8.41 -23.85
C ASP A 264 0.95 -8.13 -24.99
N ALA A 265 0.21 -9.15 -25.41
CA ALA A 265 -0.83 -9.00 -26.41
C ALA A 265 -1.97 -8.05 -25.94
N TYR A 266 -2.31 -8.08 -24.65
CA TYR A 266 -3.29 -7.17 -24.06
C TYR A 266 -2.78 -5.72 -24.05
N GLN A 267 -1.55 -5.49 -23.59
CA GLN A 267 -0.91 -4.17 -23.56
C GLN A 267 -0.79 -3.57 -24.97
N GLU A 268 -0.42 -4.37 -25.96
CA GLU A 268 -0.37 -3.92 -27.37
C GLU A 268 -1.75 -3.49 -27.87
N ARG A 269 -2.79 -4.26 -27.59
CA ARG A 269 -4.18 -3.91 -27.97
C ARG A 269 -4.65 -2.63 -27.29
N MET A 270 -4.31 -2.43 -26.02
CA MET A 270 -4.65 -1.23 -25.25
C MET A 270 -3.76 -0.03 -25.59
N LYS A 271 -2.72 -0.23 -26.42
CA LYS A 271 -1.72 0.81 -26.75
C LYS A 271 -1.11 1.46 -25.52
N ASN A 272 -0.92 0.66 -24.45
CA ASN A 272 -0.28 1.13 -23.24
C ASN A 272 1.22 1.36 -23.52
N PRO A 273 1.76 2.57 -23.34
CA PRO A 273 3.17 2.87 -23.63
C PRO A 273 4.14 2.27 -22.61
N GLY A 274 3.63 1.66 -21.52
CA GLY A 274 4.45 1.20 -20.41
C GLY A 274 4.71 2.30 -19.38
N GLY A 275 5.96 2.47 -18.96
CA GLY A 275 6.32 3.44 -17.91
C GLY A 275 6.36 4.89 -18.38
N CYS A 276 6.31 5.81 -17.42
CA CYS A 276 6.54 7.23 -17.63
C CYS A 276 8.04 7.56 -17.55
N LEU A 277 8.57 8.32 -18.51
CA LEU A 277 9.98 8.71 -18.54
C LEU A 277 10.48 9.30 -17.21
N LEU A 278 9.78 10.31 -16.68
CA LEU A 278 10.19 10.97 -15.43
C LEU A 278 10.04 10.02 -14.24
N GLY A 279 9.04 9.13 -14.26
CA GLY A 279 8.87 8.10 -13.25
C GLY A 279 10.02 7.08 -13.24
N GLN A 280 10.53 6.71 -14.42
CA GLN A 280 11.69 5.82 -14.53
C GLN A 280 12.98 6.51 -14.08
N VAL A 281 13.22 7.75 -14.49
CA VAL A 281 14.37 8.55 -14.01
C VAL A 281 14.36 8.66 -12.49
N ALA A 282 13.20 8.98 -11.92
CA ALA A 282 13.03 9.08 -10.47
C ALA A 282 13.23 7.74 -9.76
N GLY A 283 12.66 6.65 -10.31
CA GLY A 283 12.78 5.31 -9.75
C GLY A 283 14.22 4.80 -9.78
N GLU A 284 14.94 4.97 -10.89
CA GLU A 284 16.35 4.59 -10.99
C GLU A 284 17.19 5.30 -9.92
N ALA A 285 17.07 6.61 -9.82
CA ALA A 285 17.81 7.40 -8.84
C ALA A 285 17.45 7.01 -7.40
N ALA A 286 16.17 6.72 -7.13
CA ALA A 286 15.69 6.27 -5.83
C ALA A 286 16.28 4.92 -5.43
N TYR A 287 16.25 3.92 -6.31
CA TYR A 287 16.84 2.60 -6.05
C TYR A 287 18.36 2.64 -5.87
N ARG A 288 19.07 3.51 -6.62
CA ARG A 288 20.54 3.63 -6.48
C ARG A 288 20.98 4.36 -5.22
N HIS A 289 20.22 5.34 -4.78
CA HIS A 289 20.70 6.32 -3.78
C HIS A 289 19.73 6.58 -2.63
N GLY A 290 18.59 5.87 -2.57
CA GLY A 290 17.52 6.14 -1.61
C GLY A 290 17.67 5.47 -0.26
N THR A 291 18.65 4.58 -0.04
CA THR A 291 18.78 3.77 1.19
C THR A 291 18.81 4.63 2.45
N GLU A 292 19.69 5.60 2.54
CA GLU A 292 19.84 6.44 3.75
C GLU A 292 18.58 7.28 4.03
N TRP A 293 17.91 7.75 2.97
CA TRP A 293 16.64 8.45 3.07
C TRP A 293 15.53 7.53 3.61
N LEU A 294 15.45 6.31 3.10
CA LEU A 294 14.46 5.32 3.55
C LEU A 294 14.67 4.95 5.03
N GLU A 295 15.91 4.74 5.46
CA GLU A 295 16.24 4.47 6.87
C GLU A 295 15.76 5.60 7.79
N GLY A 296 16.01 6.86 7.43
CA GLY A 296 15.52 8.02 8.19
C GLY A 296 14.00 8.13 8.20
N LEU A 297 13.33 7.78 7.09
CA LEU A 297 11.87 7.70 7.02
C LEU A 297 11.33 6.62 7.96
N LEU A 298 11.86 5.39 7.89
CA LEU A 298 11.40 4.26 8.71
C LEU A 298 11.57 4.53 10.20
N GLU A 299 12.70 5.11 10.61
CA GLU A 299 12.91 5.53 12.01
C GLU A 299 11.86 6.58 12.43
N THR A 300 11.54 7.54 11.56
CA THR A 300 10.53 8.56 11.84
C THR A 300 9.12 7.94 11.96
N ILE A 301 8.77 7.00 11.09
CA ILE A 301 7.47 6.31 11.14
C ILE A 301 7.36 5.45 12.40
N ALA A 302 8.40 4.70 12.77
CA ALA A 302 8.43 3.89 13.98
C ALA A 302 8.20 4.74 15.23
N ASP A 303 8.89 5.87 15.35
CA ASP A 303 8.69 6.80 16.47
C ASP A 303 7.28 7.40 16.51
N ASN A 304 6.74 7.78 15.34
CA ASN A 304 5.38 8.28 15.23
C ASN A 304 4.38 7.22 15.67
N TYR A 305 4.58 5.97 15.27
CA TYR A 305 3.75 4.84 15.67
C TYR A 305 3.82 4.60 17.19
N HIS A 306 5.04 4.52 17.75
CA HIS A 306 5.22 4.33 19.19
C HIS A 306 4.55 5.43 20.00
N TYR A 307 4.66 6.69 19.56
CA TYR A 307 4.00 7.80 20.21
C TYR A 307 2.47 7.63 20.22
N VAL A 308 1.86 7.33 19.07
CA VAL A 308 0.39 7.13 18.99
C VAL A 308 -0.03 5.97 19.87
N ARG A 309 0.66 4.83 19.78
CA ARG A 309 0.37 3.62 20.57
C ARG A 309 0.42 3.90 22.08
N ASP A 310 1.48 4.54 22.54
CA ASP A 310 1.71 4.76 23.98
C ASP A 310 0.75 5.79 24.55
N GLU A 311 0.44 6.86 23.80
CA GLU A 311 -0.57 7.84 24.23
C GLU A 311 -2.00 7.25 24.21
N LEU A 312 -2.37 6.46 23.21
CA LEU A 312 -3.66 5.78 23.21
C LEU A 312 -3.78 4.79 24.36
N LYS A 313 -2.77 3.95 24.59
CA LYS A 313 -2.77 3.00 25.70
C LYS A 313 -2.93 3.67 27.06
N LYS A 314 -2.36 4.87 27.23
CA LYS A 314 -2.43 5.64 28.48
C LYS A 314 -3.77 6.35 28.65
N GLU A 315 -4.28 6.96 27.60
CA GLU A 315 -5.37 7.92 27.65
C GLU A 315 -6.75 7.34 27.24
N LEU A 316 -6.73 6.27 26.41
CA LEU A 316 -7.88 5.54 25.90
C LEU A 316 -7.58 4.02 25.93
N PRO A 317 -7.50 3.40 27.10
CA PRO A 317 -7.03 2.02 27.25
C PRO A 317 -7.89 0.97 26.54
N GLU A 318 -9.14 1.30 26.21
CA GLU A 318 -10.04 0.44 25.43
C GLU A 318 -9.83 0.55 23.91
N ALA A 319 -9.08 1.56 23.43
CA ALA A 319 -8.70 1.63 22.03
C ALA A 319 -7.66 0.55 21.70
N VAL A 320 -7.87 -0.16 20.60
CA VAL A 320 -6.89 -1.15 20.13
C VAL A 320 -6.18 -0.59 18.91
N ILE A 321 -4.85 -0.50 18.97
CA ILE A 321 -4.02 -0.17 17.81
C ILE A 321 -3.29 -1.43 17.35
N SER A 322 -3.46 -1.78 16.07
CA SER A 322 -2.79 -2.95 15.49
C SER A 322 -1.27 -2.80 15.53
N PRO A 323 -0.51 -3.88 15.78
CA PRO A 323 0.93 -3.87 15.60
C PRO A 323 1.28 -3.44 14.17
N LEU A 324 2.14 -2.41 14.05
CA LEU A 324 2.59 -1.93 12.76
C LEU A 324 3.87 -2.68 12.36
N GLU A 325 3.73 -3.80 11.68
CA GLU A 325 4.85 -4.60 11.17
C GLU A 325 5.37 -4.04 9.85
N GLY A 326 4.46 -3.48 9.03
CA GLY A 326 4.79 -2.85 7.75
C GLY A 326 3.81 -1.74 7.38
N THR A 327 4.08 -1.03 6.30
CA THR A 327 3.40 0.20 5.87
C THR A 327 3.77 1.43 6.75
N TYR A 328 3.12 2.56 6.50
CA TYR A 328 3.15 3.75 7.39
C TYR A 328 1.73 4.15 7.83
N LEU A 329 0.85 3.15 7.97
CA LEU A 329 -0.59 3.35 8.15
C LEU A 329 -1.00 2.62 9.43
N ALA A 330 -1.26 3.38 10.50
CA ALA A 330 -1.73 2.81 11.76
C ALA A 330 -3.23 2.54 11.67
N TRP A 331 -3.64 1.33 12.09
CA TRP A 331 -5.02 0.89 12.15
C TRP A 331 -5.49 0.88 13.60
N ILE A 332 -6.57 1.61 13.89
CA ILE A 332 -7.02 1.89 15.26
C ILE A 332 -8.49 1.52 15.37
N ASP A 333 -8.81 0.58 16.26
CA ASP A 333 -10.16 0.22 16.65
C ASP A 333 -10.65 1.14 17.79
N LEU A 334 -11.76 1.81 17.58
CA LEU A 334 -12.44 2.68 18.53
C LEU A 334 -13.85 2.17 18.88
N SER A 335 -14.21 0.97 18.45
CA SER A 335 -15.56 0.41 18.55
C SER A 335 -16.07 0.25 19.99
N GLN A 336 -15.15 0.12 20.96
CA GLN A 336 -15.50 0.06 22.39
C GLN A 336 -15.70 1.46 23.01
N LEU A 337 -15.31 2.53 22.31
CA LEU A 337 -15.28 3.89 22.82
C LEU A 337 -16.30 4.80 22.13
N VAL A 338 -16.57 4.55 20.84
CA VAL A 338 -17.44 5.37 19.99
C VAL A 338 -18.36 4.47 19.19
N ALA A 339 -19.65 4.73 19.22
CA ALA A 339 -20.62 4.02 18.38
C ALA A 339 -20.28 4.22 16.88
N ALA A 340 -20.44 3.17 16.08
CA ALA A 340 -20.02 3.21 14.68
C ALA A 340 -20.71 4.31 13.87
N GLU A 341 -21.98 4.62 14.18
CA GLU A 341 -22.77 5.68 13.56
C GLU A 341 -22.29 7.09 13.92
N ASP A 342 -21.62 7.28 15.07
CA ASP A 342 -21.12 8.56 15.56
C ASP A 342 -19.66 8.79 15.23
N LEU A 343 -18.95 7.74 14.78
CA LEU A 343 -17.51 7.77 14.57
C LEU A 343 -17.07 8.92 13.67
N GLN A 344 -17.77 9.14 12.55
CA GLN A 344 -17.45 10.24 11.65
C GLN A 344 -17.61 11.60 12.33
N THR A 345 -18.71 11.82 13.04
CA THR A 345 -18.96 13.07 13.79
C THR A 345 -17.87 13.32 14.84
N VAL A 346 -17.50 12.29 15.60
CA VAL A 346 -16.46 12.42 16.64
C VAL A 346 -15.09 12.74 16.02
N ILE A 347 -14.72 12.05 14.95
CA ILE A 347 -13.39 12.19 14.34
C ILE A 347 -13.30 13.44 13.46
N GLN A 348 -14.26 13.64 12.56
CA GLN A 348 -14.22 14.76 11.62
C GLN A 348 -14.64 16.07 12.30
N ASP A 349 -15.85 16.12 12.89
CA ASP A 349 -16.41 17.39 13.34
C ASP A 349 -15.83 17.84 14.69
N LYS A 350 -15.57 16.90 15.62
CA LYS A 350 -15.08 17.22 16.96
C LYS A 350 -13.55 17.18 17.04
N ALA A 351 -12.90 16.12 16.55
CA ALA A 351 -11.46 16.06 16.56
C ALA A 351 -10.80 16.90 15.43
N LYS A 352 -11.57 17.35 14.43
CA LYS A 352 -11.04 18.09 13.28
C LYS A 352 -9.93 17.32 12.55
N LEU A 353 -10.17 16.04 12.31
CA LEU A 353 -9.24 15.13 11.63
C LEU A 353 -9.86 14.60 10.34
N ALA A 354 -9.11 14.67 9.24
CA ALA A 354 -9.43 13.94 8.03
C ALA A 354 -8.67 12.60 8.05
N VAL A 355 -9.38 11.50 8.31
CA VAL A 355 -8.84 10.14 8.36
C VAL A 355 -9.46 9.25 7.28
N ALA A 356 -8.88 8.09 7.02
CA ALA A 356 -9.60 7.06 6.29
C ALA A 356 -10.44 6.25 7.29
N PHE A 357 -11.76 6.32 7.15
CA PHE A 357 -12.70 5.58 8.00
C PHE A 357 -12.70 4.10 7.65
N GLY A 358 -12.87 3.26 8.67
CA GLY A 358 -12.72 1.83 8.54
C GLY A 358 -13.75 1.15 7.63
N ASP A 359 -14.96 1.70 7.54
CA ASP A 359 -16.01 1.24 6.62
C ASP A 359 -15.60 1.30 5.14
N TRP A 360 -14.66 2.19 4.76
CA TRP A 360 -14.10 2.21 3.41
C TRP A 360 -13.35 0.91 3.08
N PHE A 361 -12.82 0.21 4.08
CA PHE A 361 -12.02 -1.02 3.92
C PHE A 361 -12.87 -2.30 3.98
N GLY A 362 -14.20 -2.14 3.99
CA GLY A 362 -15.20 -3.20 4.06
C GLY A 362 -15.88 -3.30 5.42
N GLU A 363 -16.87 -4.17 5.52
CA GLU A 363 -17.69 -4.35 6.72
C GLU A 363 -16.84 -4.70 7.97
N ALA A 364 -15.77 -5.47 7.79
CA ALA A 364 -14.84 -5.83 8.86
C ALA A 364 -14.05 -4.64 9.42
N GLY A 365 -14.07 -3.50 8.75
CA GLY A 365 -13.40 -2.28 9.21
C GLY A 365 -14.28 -1.33 10.03
N LYS A 366 -15.57 -1.61 10.21
CA LYS A 366 -16.46 -0.72 10.98
C LYS A 366 -15.94 -0.48 12.39
N GLY A 367 -16.07 0.75 12.88
CA GLY A 367 -15.56 1.17 14.18
C GLY A 367 -14.07 1.53 14.21
N HIS A 368 -13.37 1.35 13.09
CA HIS A 368 -11.94 1.64 12.98
C HIS A 368 -11.66 2.94 12.22
N ILE A 369 -10.45 3.45 12.43
CA ILE A 369 -9.85 4.51 11.61
C ILE A 369 -8.43 4.12 11.20
N ARG A 370 -7.96 4.68 10.07
CA ARG A 370 -6.57 4.52 9.63
C ARG A 370 -5.85 5.86 9.62
N PHE A 371 -4.74 5.95 10.37
CA PHE A 371 -3.84 7.10 10.43
C PHE A 371 -2.64 6.92 9.53
N ASN A 372 -2.34 7.92 8.71
CA ASN A 372 -1.07 8.01 7.99
C ASN A 372 0.01 8.60 8.90
N LEU A 373 1.06 7.82 9.15
CA LEU A 373 2.19 8.20 10.01
C LEU A 373 3.39 8.76 9.25
N ALA A 374 3.38 8.76 7.90
CA ALA A 374 4.44 9.34 7.07
C ALA A 374 4.29 10.86 6.96
N THR A 375 4.20 11.51 8.11
CA THR A 375 4.11 12.96 8.29
C THR A 375 5.01 13.40 9.45
N THR A 376 5.10 14.70 9.68
CA THR A 376 5.97 15.22 10.75
C THR A 376 5.52 14.75 12.14
N PRO A 377 6.44 14.55 13.09
CA PRO A 377 6.08 14.26 14.48
C PRO A 377 5.15 15.30 15.11
N ALA A 378 5.23 16.55 14.68
CA ALA A 378 4.33 17.62 15.14
C ALA A 378 2.87 17.33 14.73
N ASN A 379 2.64 16.97 13.47
CA ASN A 379 1.30 16.62 12.98
C ASN A 379 0.75 15.38 13.69
N VAL A 380 1.57 14.36 13.91
CA VAL A 380 1.15 13.14 14.60
C VAL A 380 0.75 13.46 16.05
N ARG A 381 1.56 14.23 16.77
CA ARG A 381 1.25 14.64 18.16
C ARG A 381 -0.04 15.45 18.23
N GLN A 382 -0.22 16.38 17.30
CA GLN A 382 -1.45 17.17 17.23
C GLN A 382 -2.66 16.29 16.95
N ALA A 383 -2.60 15.43 15.93
CA ALA A 383 -3.69 14.53 15.57
C ALA A 383 -4.06 13.58 16.72
N THR A 384 -3.08 12.98 17.38
CA THR A 384 -3.29 12.08 18.52
C THR A 384 -3.98 12.81 19.68
N LYS A 385 -3.52 14.03 20.01
CA LYS A 385 -4.15 14.85 21.07
C LYS A 385 -5.61 15.20 20.73
N GLN A 386 -5.87 15.62 19.50
CA GLN A 386 -7.23 15.94 19.04
C GLN A 386 -8.15 14.72 19.09
N LEU A 387 -7.68 13.56 18.65
CA LEU A 387 -8.39 12.29 18.75
C LEU A 387 -8.79 11.97 20.20
N ILE A 388 -7.81 11.96 21.10
CA ILE A 388 -8.02 11.63 22.53
C ILE A 388 -9.04 12.59 23.15
N GLN A 389 -8.91 13.90 22.92
CA GLN A 389 -9.83 14.89 23.47
C GLN A 389 -11.26 14.70 22.96
N ALA A 390 -11.45 14.42 21.67
CA ALA A 390 -12.77 14.25 21.09
C ALA A 390 -13.46 12.96 21.58
N VAL A 391 -12.71 11.85 21.68
CA VAL A 391 -13.24 10.57 22.17
C VAL A 391 -13.65 10.69 23.65
N ARG A 392 -12.83 11.31 24.49
CA ARG A 392 -13.18 11.56 25.91
C ARG A 392 -14.43 12.42 26.06
N ALA A 393 -14.51 13.51 25.30
CA ALA A 393 -15.69 14.40 25.34
C ALA A 393 -16.96 13.73 24.80
N TYR A 394 -16.86 12.67 24.01
CA TYR A 394 -18.01 11.87 23.59
C TYR A 394 -18.50 10.93 24.70
N GLN A 395 -17.59 10.47 25.55
CA GLN A 395 -17.91 9.54 26.66
C GLN A 395 -18.50 10.24 27.89
N GLU A 396 -18.26 11.57 28.07
CA GLU A 396 -18.83 12.41 29.11
C GLU A 396 -20.29 12.79 28.83
#